data_404f325131a25579376960a30553f29b
#
_entry.id   404f325131a25579376960a30553f29b
#
_cell.length_a   1.000
_cell.length_b   1.000
_cell.length_c   1.000
_cell.angle_alpha   90.00
_cell.angle_beta   90.00
_cell.angle_gamma   90.00
#
_symmetry.space_group_name_H-M   'P 1'
#
loop_
_entity.id
_entity.type
_entity.pdbx_description
1 polymer ?
#
loop_
_entity_poly.entity_id
_entity_poly.type
_entity_poly.pdbx_seq_one_letter_code
_entity_poly.pdbx_strand_id
1 'polypeptide(L)'
;KFDPNARGRAGEVGLMQIRAEAANEWAKAERVLLLSHYQLTDPAKNTLAGTWYLRKALRRYKQTDNPIPYALADYNAGRTHVLRWNKGAASTNSAAFLQQMDFPGTRAYIQAIMDRREHYRPQFPAPKPM
;
A
#
# COMPACT_ATOMS: atom_id res chain seq x y z
N LYS A 1 14.32 -6.34 -5.90
CA LYS A 1 14.43 -6.37 -7.37
C LYS A 1 13.08 -6.15 -8.02
N PHE A 2 13.06 -5.51 -9.17
CA PHE A 2 11.83 -5.16 -9.88
C PHE A 2 11.40 -6.31 -10.80
N ASP A 3 10.75 -7.31 -10.23
CA ASP A 3 10.27 -8.48 -10.97
C ASP A 3 8.77 -8.36 -11.25
N PRO A 4 8.35 -8.14 -12.51
CA PRO A 4 6.93 -8.00 -12.84
C PRO A 4 6.15 -9.31 -12.68
N ASN A 5 6.82 -10.45 -12.59
CA ASN A 5 6.20 -11.75 -12.41
C ASN A 5 6.23 -12.25 -10.97
N ALA A 6 6.70 -11.42 -10.02
CA ALA A 6 6.79 -11.81 -8.62
C ALA A 6 5.43 -12.24 -8.07
N ARG A 7 5.43 -13.29 -7.24
CA ARG A 7 4.23 -13.83 -6.60
C ARG A 7 4.43 -13.88 -5.09
N GLY A 8 3.43 -13.42 -4.34
CA GLY A 8 3.42 -13.50 -2.90
C GLY A 8 2.64 -14.71 -2.39
N ARG A 9 2.77 -15.00 -1.10
CA ARG A 9 2.13 -16.17 -0.47
C ARG A 9 0.60 -16.10 -0.46
N ALA A 10 0.04 -14.88 -0.41
CA ALA A 10 -1.41 -14.67 -0.40
C ALA A 10 -1.96 -14.35 -1.81
N GLY A 11 -1.23 -14.69 -2.86
CA GLY A 11 -1.66 -14.48 -4.24
C GLY A 11 -1.35 -13.08 -4.78
N GLU A 12 -0.49 -12.32 -4.11
CA GLU A 12 -0.05 -11.02 -4.61
C GLU A 12 0.75 -11.19 -5.91
N VAL A 13 0.60 -10.27 -6.84
CA VAL A 13 1.25 -10.34 -8.16
C VAL A 13 1.96 -9.02 -8.48
N GLY A 14 3.14 -9.14 -9.08
CA GLY A 14 3.83 -8.08 -9.81
C GLY A 14 4.61 -7.10 -8.96
N LEU A 15 4.95 -5.97 -9.58
CA LEU A 15 5.85 -4.97 -8.99
C LEU A 15 5.34 -4.41 -7.66
N MET A 16 4.04 -4.21 -7.54
CA MET A 16 3.43 -3.68 -6.31
C MET A 16 2.75 -4.75 -5.47
N GLN A 17 2.90 -6.03 -5.82
CA GLN A 17 2.34 -7.15 -5.08
C GLN A 17 0.85 -6.94 -4.74
N ILE A 18 0.04 -6.78 -5.78
CA ILE A 18 -1.40 -6.51 -5.64
C ILE A 18 -2.19 -7.82 -5.66
N ARG A 19 -3.21 -7.91 -4.80
CA ARG A 19 -4.14 -9.05 -4.76
C ARG A 19 -5.27 -8.87 -5.75
N ALA A 20 -5.92 -9.98 -6.10
CA ALA A 20 -7.04 -9.98 -7.03
C ALA A 20 -8.18 -9.06 -6.58
N GLU A 21 -8.52 -9.06 -5.29
CA GLU A 21 -9.60 -8.22 -4.75
C GLU A 21 -9.32 -6.73 -4.97
N ALA A 22 -8.10 -6.29 -4.69
CA ALA A 22 -7.70 -4.90 -4.88
C ALA A 22 -7.66 -4.51 -6.35
N ALA A 23 -7.16 -5.42 -7.20
CA ALA A 23 -7.13 -5.20 -8.65
C ALA A 23 -8.53 -5.11 -9.25
N ASN A 24 -9.44 -5.96 -8.81
CA ASN A 24 -10.84 -5.95 -9.26
C ASN A 24 -11.54 -4.66 -8.83
N GLU A 25 -11.27 -4.17 -7.64
CA GLU A 25 -11.80 -2.91 -7.15
C GLU A 25 -11.34 -1.73 -8.03
N TRP A 26 -10.05 -1.70 -8.36
CA TRP A 26 -9.49 -0.72 -9.29
C TRP A 26 -10.13 -0.82 -10.67
N ALA A 27 -10.20 -2.03 -11.22
CA ALA A 27 -10.74 -2.26 -12.55
C ALA A 27 -12.19 -1.80 -12.64
N LYS A 28 -12.99 -2.10 -11.62
CA LYS A 28 -14.40 -1.68 -11.56
C LYS A 28 -14.51 -0.14 -11.48
N ALA A 29 -13.70 0.50 -10.65
CA ALA A 29 -13.74 1.95 -10.47
C ALA A 29 -13.33 2.69 -11.73
N GLU A 30 -12.31 2.19 -12.43
CA GLU A 30 -11.75 2.82 -13.63
C GLU A 30 -12.33 2.25 -14.94
N ARG A 31 -13.31 1.35 -14.85
CA ARG A 31 -13.94 0.70 -16.01
C ARG A 31 -12.95 -0.01 -16.92
N VAL A 32 -11.97 -0.69 -16.29
CA VAL A 32 -10.96 -1.49 -16.98
C VAL A 32 -11.40 -2.93 -17.01
N LEU A 33 -11.30 -3.58 -18.15
CA LEU A 33 -11.62 -4.99 -18.28
C LEU A 33 -10.42 -5.84 -17.83
N LEU A 34 -10.59 -6.56 -16.73
CA LEU A 34 -9.63 -7.58 -16.29
C LEU A 34 -10.22 -8.96 -16.51
N LEU A 35 -9.66 -9.70 -17.47
CA LEU A 35 -10.08 -11.05 -17.79
C LEU A 35 -9.39 -12.08 -16.89
N SER A 36 -8.21 -11.78 -16.40
CA SER A 36 -7.39 -12.68 -15.59
C SER A 36 -6.46 -11.89 -14.68
N HIS A 37 -6.20 -12.43 -13.48
CA HIS A 37 -5.21 -11.88 -12.56
C HIS A 37 -3.80 -11.89 -13.16
N TYR A 38 -3.55 -12.77 -14.12
CA TYR A 38 -2.29 -12.81 -14.88
C TYR A 38 -1.98 -11.48 -15.59
N GLN A 39 -3.00 -10.72 -15.99
CA GLN A 39 -2.80 -9.41 -16.61
C GLN A 39 -2.07 -8.41 -15.71
N LEU A 40 -2.03 -8.66 -14.40
CA LEU A 40 -1.31 -7.83 -13.44
C LEU A 40 0.20 -8.07 -13.43
N THR A 41 0.71 -8.99 -14.25
CA THR A 41 2.15 -9.07 -14.53
C THR A 41 2.62 -7.96 -15.47
N ASP A 42 1.70 -7.32 -16.18
CA ASP A 42 2.01 -6.11 -16.96
C ASP A 42 2.38 -4.97 -16.01
N PRO A 43 3.61 -4.41 -16.09
CA PRO A 43 4.05 -3.36 -15.17
C PRO A 43 3.14 -2.13 -15.14
N ALA A 44 2.61 -1.71 -16.30
CA ALA A 44 1.75 -0.54 -16.37
C ALA A 44 0.43 -0.76 -15.62
N LYS A 45 -0.24 -1.90 -15.85
CA LYS A 45 -1.48 -2.24 -15.15
C LYS A 45 -1.25 -2.43 -13.66
N ASN A 46 -0.16 -3.11 -13.29
CA ASN A 46 0.17 -3.36 -11.89
C ASN A 46 0.39 -2.06 -11.11
N THR A 47 1.19 -1.16 -11.65
CA THR A 47 1.48 0.12 -10.99
C THR A 47 0.26 1.03 -10.94
N LEU A 48 -0.57 1.05 -11.98
CA LEU A 48 -1.82 1.82 -11.96
C LEU A 48 -2.77 1.31 -10.85
N ALA A 49 -2.98 0.01 -10.80
CA ALA A 49 -3.86 -0.61 -9.80
C ALA A 49 -3.31 -0.42 -8.39
N GLY A 50 -2.02 -0.67 -8.19
CA GLY A 50 -1.36 -0.56 -6.89
C GLY A 50 -1.36 0.86 -6.35
N THR A 51 -1.03 1.84 -7.18
CA THR A 51 -1.03 3.26 -6.78
C THR A 51 -2.43 3.77 -6.50
N TRP A 52 -3.43 3.34 -7.28
CA TRP A 52 -4.83 3.68 -7.03
C TRP A 52 -5.28 3.18 -5.64
N TYR A 53 -4.97 1.93 -5.34
CA TYR A 53 -5.34 1.33 -4.06
C TYR A 53 -4.61 1.98 -2.89
N LEU A 54 -3.31 2.24 -3.05
CA LEU A 54 -2.50 2.93 -2.03
C LEU A 54 -3.01 4.35 -1.76
N ARG A 55 -3.37 5.08 -2.80
CA ARG A 55 -3.96 6.42 -2.68
C ARG A 55 -5.27 6.38 -1.91
N LYS A 56 -6.11 5.39 -2.18
CA LYS A 56 -7.35 5.19 -1.45
C LYS A 56 -7.09 4.94 0.04
N ALA A 57 -6.10 4.11 0.36
CA ALA A 57 -5.71 3.85 1.74
C ALA A 57 -5.17 5.13 2.42
N LEU A 58 -4.33 5.90 1.75
CA LEU A 58 -3.81 7.16 2.29
C LEU A 58 -4.95 8.14 2.65
N ARG A 59 -5.98 8.23 1.81
CA ARG A 59 -7.15 9.07 2.07
C ARG A 59 -7.95 8.58 3.27
N ARG A 60 -8.04 7.27 3.46
CA ARG A 60 -8.75 6.66 4.60
C ARG A 60 -8.17 7.10 5.94
N TYR A 61 -6.84 7.26 6.00
CA TYR A 61 -6.13 7.57 7.24
C TYR A 61 -5.65 9.03 7.31
N LYS A 62 -6.26 9.93 6.56
CA LYS A 62 -5.85 11.35 6.50
C LYS A 62 -5.99 12.11 7.81
N GLN A 63 -6.78 11.59 8.77
CA GLN A 63 -7.00 12.22 10.08
C GLN A 63 -5.90 11.90 11.09
N THR A 64 -4.91 11.10 10.70
CA THR A 64 -3.77 10.75 11.56
C THR A 64 -2.64 11.76 11.39
N ASP A 65 -1.67 11.74 12.32
CA ASP A 65 -0.48 12.60 12.24
C ASP A 65 0.36 12.30 10.99
N ASN A 66 0.36 11.02 10.57
CA ASN A 66 1.06 10.56 9.36
C ASN A 66 0.30 9.37 8.79
N PRO A 67 -0.42 9.51 7.68
CA PRO A 67 -1.20 8.42 7.11
C PRO A 67 -0.37 7.30 6.49
N ILE A 68 0.92 7.54 6.21
CA ILE A 68 1.76 6.57 5.48
C ILE A 68 1.86 5.22 6.19
N PRO A 69 2.24 5.14 7.48
CA PRO A 69 2.31 3.83 8.15
C PRO A 69 0.99 3.07 8.14
N TYR A 70 -0.13 3.77 8.33
CA TYR A 70 -1.47 3.15 8.31
C TYR A 70 -1.82 2.60 6.93
N ALA A 71 -1.59 3.38 5.89
CA ALA A 71 -1.87 2.98 4.51
C ALA A 71 -1.01 1.79 4.08
N LEU A 72 0.27 1.78 4.45
CA LEU A 72 1.17 0.67 4.14
C LEU A 72 0.79 -0.59 4.91
N ALA A 73 0.36 -0.46 6.16
CA ALA A 73 -0.15 -1.58 6.95
C ALA A 73 -1.42 -2.17 6.32
N ASP A 74 -2.34 -1.30 5.89
CA ASP A 74 -3.55 -1.70 5.17
C ASP A 74 -3.20 -2.45 3.88
N TYR A 75 -2.26 -1.93 3.12
CA TYR A 75 -1.82 -2.53 1.86
C TYR A 75 -1.18 -3.90 2.07
N ASN A 76 -0.32 -4.04 3.08
CA ASN A 76 0.46 -5.26 3.32
C ASN A 76 -0.30 -6.32 4.12
N ALA A 77 -0.94 -5.92 5.22
CA ALA A 77 -1.60 -6.84 6.15
C ALA A 77 -3.12 -6.90 5.98
N GLY A 78 -3.71 -5.86 5.40
CA GLY A 78 -5.16 -5.74 5.24
C GLY A 78 -5.82 -4.88 6.30
N ARG A 79 -6.97 -4.33 5.95
CA ARG A 79 -7.71 -3.39 6.78
C ARG A 79 -8.15 -3.97 8.12
N THR A 80 -8.52 -5.25 8.16
CA THR A 80 -8.96 -5.92 9.39
C THR A 80 -7.89 -5.83 10.49
N HIS A 81 -6.62 -6.04 10.12
CA HIS A 81 -5.52 -5.93 11.07
C HIS A 81 -5.27 -4.49 11.48
N VAL A 82 -5.38 -3.54 10.57
CA VAL A 82 -5.25 -2.11 10.89
C VAL A 82 -6.30 -1.69 11.92
N LEU A 83 -7.55 -2.13 11.75
CA LEU A 83 -8.62 -1.84 12.69
C LEU A 83 -8.34 -2.42 14.08
N ARG A 84 -7.64 -3.54 14.16
CA ARG A 84 -7.22 -4.15 15.41
C ARG A 84 -6.11 -3.35 16.10
N TRP A 85 -5.21 -2.72 15.32
CA TRP A 85 -4.04 -2.00 15.83
C TRP A 85 -4.27 -0.52 16.11
N ASN A 86 -5.26 0.12 15.46
CA ASN A 86 -5.45 1.57 15.52
C ASN A 86 -6.39 2.03 16.65
N LYS A 87 -6.29 1.42 17.82
CA LYS A 87 -7.15 1.71 18.97
C LYS A 87 -6.48 2.68 19.94
N GLY A 88 -7.29 3.46 20.66
CA GLY A 88 -6.78 4.44 21.61
C GLY A 88 -5.90 5.49 20.94
N ALA A 89 -4.74 5.80 21.51
CA ALA A 89 -3.79 6.76 20.96
C ALA A 89 -3.34 6.39 19.55
N ALA A 90 -3.29 5.10 19.22
CA ALA A 90 -2.88 4.61 17.90
C ALA A 90 -3.85 5.02 16.79
N SER A 91 -5.06 5.46 17.10
CA SER A 91 -6.02 5.90 16.10
C SER A 91 -5.60 7.19 15.39
N THR A 92 -4.75 8.01 16.00
CA THR A 92 -4.27 9.28 15.43
C THR A 92 -2.76 9.44 15.50
N ASN A 93 -2.06 8.64 16.33
CA ASN A 93 -0.62 8.74 16.52
C ASN A 93 0.08 7.53 15.89
N SER A 94 0.86 7.76 14.83
CA SER A 94 1.51 6.71 14.06
C SER A 94 2.58 5.95 14.85
N ALA A 95 3.30 6.61 15.77
CA ALA A 95 4.28 5.92 16.60
C ALA A 95 3.60 4.91 17.53
N ALA A 96 2.47 5.29 18.14
CA ALA A 96 1.66 4.39 18.96
C ALA A 96 1.08 3.24 18.12
N PHE A 97 0.64 3.53 16.88
CA PHE A 97 0.14 2.53 15.95
C PHE A 97 1.19 1.47 15.63
N LEU A 98 2.41 1.90 15.34
CA LEU A 98 3.52 0.98 15.06
C LEU A 98 3.88 0.11 16.27
N GLN A 99 3.76 0.65 17.49
CA GLN A 99 4.00 -0.10 18.71
C GLN A 99 2.92 -1.15 18.98
N GLN A 100 1.66 -0.87 18.62
CA GLN A 100 0.54 -1.80 18.76
C GLN A 100 0.62 -2.98 17.80
N MET A 101 1.36 -2.83 16.72
CA MET A 101 1.43 -3.81 15.64
C MET A 101 2.18 -5.06 16.08
N ASP A 102 1.50 -6.21 16.05
CA ASP A 102 2.05 -7.51 16.45
C ASP A 102 2.49 -8.38 15.25
N PHE A 103 2.64 -7.76 14.07
CA PHE A 103 3.15 -8.41 12.86
C PHE A 103 4.54 -7.84 12.54
N PRO A 104 5.64 -8.52 12.97
CA PRO A 104 6.99 -8.01 12.71
C PRO A 104 7.32 -7.82 11.23
N GLY A 105 6.80 -8.71 10.37
CA GLY A 105 6.99 -8.60 8.92
C GLY A 105 6.37 -7.34 8.33
N THR A 106 5.17 -6.98 8.76
CA THR A 106 4.49 -5.75 8.33
C THR A 106 5.23 -4.51 8.83
N ARG A 107 5.69 -4.53 10.08
CA ARG A 107 6.48 -3.43 10.63
C ARG A 107 7.77 -3.22 9.84
N ALA A 108 8.49 -4.30 9.53
CA ALA A 108 9.71 -4.24 8.71
C ALA A 108 9.43 -3.72 7.29
N TYR A 109 8.33 -4.16 6.69
CA TYR A 109 7.87 -3.69 5.39
C TYR A 109 7.65 -2.17 5.38
N ILE A 110 6.93 -1.66 6.37
CA ILE A 110 6.65 -0.23 6.50
C ILE A 110 7.95 0.57 6.64
N GLN A 111 8.83 0.14 7.54
CA GLN A 111 10.09 0.82 7.79
C GLN A 111 10.97 0.85 6.53
N ALA A 112 11.06 -0.27 5.83
CA ALA A 112 11.85 -0.36 4.59
C ALA A 112 11.34 0.61 3.52
N ILE A 113 10.02 0.72 3.36
CA ILE A 113 9.42 1.63 2.37
C ILE A 113 9.64 3.09 2.77
N MET A 114 9.45 3.42 4.04
CA MET A 114 9.67 4.79 4.52
C MET A 114 11.13 5.22 4.35
N ASP A 115 12.08 4.33 4.62
CA ASP A 115 13.50 4.59 4.43
C ASP A 115 13.83 4.81 2.94
N ARG A 116 13.31 3.96 2.06
CA ARG A 116 13.50 4.09 0.62
C ARG A 116 12.86 5.35 0.06
N ARG A 117 11.71 5.73 0.57
CA ARG A 117 11.03 6.97 0.19
C ARG A 117 11.93 8.18 0.48
N GLU A 118 12.53 8.23 1.65
CA GLU A 118 13.47 9.30 2.00
C GLU A 118 14.72 9.28 1.11
N HIS A 119 15.22 8.10 0.79
CA HIS A 119 16.37 7.93 -0.11
C HIS A 119 16.08 8.47 -1.52
N TYR A 120 14.89 8.19 -2.05
CA TYR A 120 14.53 8.60 -3.41
C TYR A 120 13.94 10.01 -3.51
N ARG A 121 13.55 10.60 -2.39
CA ARG A 121 12.85 11.90 -2.36
C ARG A 121 13.54 13.02 -3.14
N PRO A 122 14.88 13.18 -3.09
CA PRO A 122 15.55 14.22 -3.87
C PRO A 122 15.43 14.03 -5.39
N GLN A 123 15.24 12.79 -5.84
CA GLN A 123 15.12 12.44 -7.27
C GLN A 123 13.71 12.68 -7.80
N PHE A 124 12.72 12.77 -6.92
CA PHE A 124 11.31 12.96 -7.26
C PHE A 124 10.73 14.11 -6.43
N PRO A 125 11.14 15.36 -6.73
CA PRO A 125 10.65 16.50 -5.98
C PRO A 125 9.13 16.63 -6.13
N ALA A 126 8.50 17.18 -5.09
CA ALA A 126 7.06 17.42 -5.13
C ALA A 126 6.71 18.33 -6.33
N PRO A 127 5.55 18.11 -6.98
CA PRO A 127 5.10 19.00 -8.03
C PRO A 127 5.03 20.43 -7.51
N LYS A 128 5.47 21.38 -8.34
CA LYS A 128 5.33 22.79 -7.99
C LYS A 128 3.84 23.15 -7.94
N PRO A 129 3.41 23.94 -6.98
CA PRO A 129 2.03 24.44 -6.99
C PRO A 129 1.78 25.25 -8.26
N MET A 130 0.62 25.01 -8.87
CA MET A 130 0.19 25.77 -10.04
C MET A 130 -0.33 27.14 -9.68
#